data_9b9bd4f2f95e71f10191c94a274dcf18
#
_entry.id   9b9bd4f2f95e71f10191c94a274dcf18
#
_cell.length_a   1.000
_cell.length_b   1.000
_cell.length_c   1.000
_cell.angle_alpha   90.00
_cell.angle_beta   90.00
_cell.angle_gamma   90.00
#
_symmetry.space_group_name_H-M   'P 1'
#
loop_
_entity.id
_entity.type
_entity.pdbx_description
1 polymer ?
#
loop_
_entity_poly.entity_id
_entity_poly.type
_entity_poly.pdbx_seq_one_letter_code
_entity_poly.pdbx_strand_id
1 'polypeptide(L)'
;DLMPKGNHHNMMLDTTPEIAAITTTFIAPSKTFNLAGLQSSTIVFDTVEHKDTYVADLKRQDIARNNCFSLVATMAAYRYGEEWLDQLLVYLEDNMKFIRQYCQENIPQLHPNDPEATYLCWIDARELGMDDDELQKFMVEKAGVAFGRGEEFGKGGSGFLRLNAACPRSVIEKALRQVKDAIATL
;
A
#
# COMPACT_ATOMS: atom_id res chain seq x y z
N ASP A 1 7.97 -6.30 -3.34
CA ASP A 1 8.63 -6.66 -2.09
C ASP A 1 7.62 -7.01 -0.97
N LEU A 2 6.49 -6.29 -0.87
CA LEU A 2 5.50 -6.53 0.18
C LEU A 2 4.47 -7.58 -0.25
N MET A 3 4.90 -8.82 -0.31
CA MET A 3 4.07 -9.96 -0.70
C MET A 3 4.19 -11.09 0.33
N PRO A 4 3.11 -11.83 0.62
CA PRO A 4 3.20 -13.03 1.44
C PRO A 4 4.23 -14.01 0.89
N LYS A 5 4.85 -14.76 1.79
CA LYS A 5 5.88 -15.75 1.42
C LYS A 5 5.29 -16.80 0.47
N GLY A 6 5.97 -17.00 -0.64
CA GLY A 6 5.56 -17.94 -1.70
C GLY A 6 4.84 -17.30 -2.89
N ASN A 7 4.42 -16.04 -2.77
CA ASN A 7 3.90 -15.28 -3.90
C ASN A 7 5.04 -14.63 -4.70
N HIS A 8 4.81 -14.39 -5.99
CA HIS A 8 5.78 -13.78 -6.88
C HIS A 8 5.17 -12.58 -7.62
N HIS A 9 5.90 -11.46 -7.64
CA HIS A 9 5.51 -10.28 -8.41
C HIS A 9 5.94 -10.43 -9.86
N ASN A 10 5.00 -10.39 -10.79
CA ASN A 10 5.29 -10.42 -12.22
C ASN A 10 5.56 -9.00 -12.72
N MET A 11 6.79 -8.71 -13.09
CA MET A 11 7.16 -7.41 -13.66
C MET A 11 6.78 -7.35 -15.13
N MET A 12 6.26 -6.22 -15.60
CA MET A 12 5.96 -6.00 -17.02
C MET A 12 7.20 -6.21 -17.89
N LEU A 13 8.38 -5.83 -17.39
CA LEU A 13 9.66 -6.00 -18.06
C LEU A 13 10.00 -7.46 -18.37
N ASP A 14 9.46 -8.41 -17.57
CA ASP A 14 9.76 -9.86 -17.69
C ASP A 14 8.73 -10.61 -18.53
N THR A 15 7.77 -9.92 -19.16
CA THR A 15 6.69 -10.60 -19.90
C THR A 15 7.11 -11.05 -21.30
N THR A 16 7.32 -10.14 -22.23
CA THR A 16 7.82 -10.43 -23.58
C THR A 16 8.81 -9.36 -24.03
N PRO A 17 9.71 -9.66 -25.00
CA PRO A 17 10.65 -8.67 -25.53
C PRO A 17 9.97 -7.40 -26.08
N GLU A 18 8.80 -7.54 -26.72
CA GLU A 18 8.06 -6.44 -27.28
C GLU A 18 7.50 -5.51 -26.18
N ILE A 19 7.03 -6.08 -25.08
CA ILE A 19 6.55 -5.32 -23.92
C ILE A 19 7.73 -4.71 -23.17
N ALA A 20 8.83 -5.44 -23.00
CA ALA A 20 10.06 -4.92 -22.38
C ALA A 20 10.56 -3.68 -23.11
N ALA A 21 10.57 -3.70 -24.44
CA ALA A 21 11.06 -2.61 -25.29
C ALA A 21 10.29 -1.27 -25.14
N ILE A 22 9.06 -1.32 -24.64
CA ILE A 22 8.22 -0.13 -24.38
C ILE A 22 7.99 0.13 -22.88
N THR A 23 8.70 -0.60 -22.01
CA THR A 23 8.52 -0.54 -20.55
C THR A 23 9.69 0.15 -19.88
N THR A 24 9.39 1.12 -19.03
CA THR A 24 10.35 1.68 -18.06
C THR A 24 9.87 1.32 -16.66
N THR A 25 10.73 0.63 -15.89
CA THR A 25 10.36 0.15 -14.57
C THR A 25 10.93 1.04 -13.48
N PHE A 26 10.07 1.45 -12.55
CA PHE A 26 10.45 2.23 -11.38
C PHE A 26 10.37 1.35 -10.12
N ILE A 27 11.47 1.24 -9.40
CA ILE A 27 11.58 0.46 -8.16
C ILE A 27 11.97 1.39 -7.03
N ALA A 28 11.28 1.33 -5.90
CA ALA A 28 11.58 2.18 -4.76
C ALA A 28 11.54 1.42 -3.43
N PRO A 29 12.53 1.59 -2.54
CA PRO A 29 12.54 1.01 -1.20
C PRO A 29 11.58 1.72 -0.24
N SER A 30 10.94 2.79 -0.70
CA SER A 30 10.22 3.75 0.12
C SER A 30 9.07 3.14 0.94
N LYS A 31 8.35 2.16 0.40
CA LYS A 31 7.26 1.46 1.10
C LYS A 31 7.75 0.23 1.83
N THR A 32 8.64 -0.54 1.21
CA THR A 32 9.23 -1.75 1.77
C THR A 32 9.96 -1.48 3.09
N PHE A 33 10.78 -0.43 3.13
CA PHE A 33 11.64 -0.10 4.27
C PHE A 33 11.27 1.21 4.97
N ASN A 34 10.06 1.73 4.73
CA ASN A 34 9.57 2.98 5.34
C ASN A 34 10.49 4.19 5.10
N LEU A 35 11.04 4.33 3.89
CA LEU A 35 12.00 5.38 3.51
C LEU A 35 11.38 6.47 2.62
N ALA A 36 10.06 6.64 2.63
CA ALA A 36 9.36 7.56 1.72
C ALA A 36 9.86 9.01 1.80
N GLY A 37 10.22 9.49 2.99
CA GLY A 37 10.77 10.83 3.21
C GLY A 37 12.12 11.10 2.53
N LEU A 38 12.85 10.07 2.13
CA LEU A 38 14.14 10.17 1.45
C LEU A 38 14.01 10.27 -0.07
N GLN A 39 12.83 10.03 -0.64
CA GLN A 39 12.51 10.24 -2.05
C GLN A 39 13.53 9.60 -3.01
N SER A 40 13.78 8.29 -2.86
CA SER A 40 14.71 7.53 -3.69
C SER A 40 13.98 6.48 -4.51
N SER A 41 14.36 6.36 -5.78
CA SER A 41 13.93 5.27 -6.65
C SER A 41 15.04 4.87 -7.62
N THR A 42 14.98 3.64 -8.10
CA THR A 42 15.83 3.11 -9.16
C THR A 42 14.98 2.96 -10.42
N ILE A 43 15.51 3.41 -11.55
CA ILE A 43 14.83 3.30 -12.84
C ILE A 43 15.60 2.30 -13.68
N VAL A 44 14.88 1.31 -14.21
CA VAL A 44 15.41 0.30 -15.12
C VAL A 44 14.88 0.57 -16.51
N PHE A 45 15.79 0.75 -17.46
CA PHE A 45 15.52 0.95 -18.87
C PHE A 45 15.90 -0.28 -19.68
N ASP A 46 15.18 -0.56 -20.74
CA ASP A 46 15.45 -1.64 -21.70
C ASP A 46 16.66 -1.32 -22.57
N THR A 47 16.88 -0.04 -22.92
CA THR A 47 17.98 0.41 -23.78
C THR A 47 18.78 1.56 -23.16
N VAL A 48 20.06 1.67 -23.60
CA VAL A 48 20.92 2.80 -23.24
C VAL A 48 20.38 4.12 -23.80
N GLU A 49 19.79 4.09 -24.99
CA GLU A 49 19.21 5.26 -25.66
C GLU A 49 18.07 5.87 -24.83
N HIS A 50 17.14 5.06 -24.33
CA HIS A 50 16.05 5.51 -23.46
C HIS A 50 16.60 6.12 -22.17
N LYS A 51 17.57 5.45 -21.55
CA LYS A 51 18.25 5.97 -20.35
C LYS A 51 18.89 7.33 -20.62
N ASP A 52 19.65 7.46 -21.71
CA ASP A 52 20.38 8.68 -22.02
C ASP A 52 19.42 9.84 -22.32
N THR A 53 18.32 9.57 -23.02
CA THR A 53 17.25 10.56 -23.27
C THR A 53 16.65 11.05 -21.95
N TYR A 54 16.29 10.13 -21.05
CA TYR A 54 15.76 10.47 -19.74
C TYR A 54 16.74 11.28 -18.89
N VAL A 55 18.01 10.86 -18.84
CA VAL A 55 19.06 11.57 -18.08
C VAL A 55 19.31 12.97 -18.66
N ALA A 56 19.29 13.13 -19.98
CA ALA A 56 19.43 14.44 -20.62
C ALA A 56 18.27 15.38 -20.23
N ASP A 57 17.04 14.86 -20.17
CA ASP A 57 15.87 15.64 -19.77
C ASP A 57 15.92 16.06 -18.29
N LEU A 58 16.31 15.16 -17.38
CA LEU A 58 16.54 15.50 -15.97
C LEU A 58 17.59 16.61 -15.80
N LYS A 59 18.69 16.54 -16.56
CA LYS A 59 19.74 17.56 -16.53
C LYS A 59 19.24 18.92 -17.07
N ARG A 60 18.45 18.90 -18.15
CA ARG A 60 17.84 20.11 -18.73
C ARG A 60 16.93 20.83 -17.74
N GLN A 61 16.22 20.05 -16.90
CA GLN A 61 15.30 20.57 -15.87
C GLN A 61 15.98 20.85 -14.52
N ASP A 62 17.28 20.58 -14.39
CA ASP A 62 18.07 20.67 -13.13
C ASP A 62 17.49 19.88 -11.96
N ILE A 63 16.87 18.72 -12.21
CA ILE A 63 16.29 17.83 -11.20
C ILE A 63 17.06 16.50 -11.06
N ALA A 64 18.27 16.41 -11.58
CA ALA A 64 19.12 15.22 -11.58
C ALA A 64 19.83 14.95 -10.23
N ARG A 65 19.49 15.66 -9.16
CA ARG A 65 20.20 15.59 -7.88
C ARG A 65 19.42 14.73 -6.88
N ASN A 66 20.10 13.75 -6.31
CA ASN A 66 19.56 12.95 -5.23
C ASN A 66 19.83 13.60 -3.86
N ASN A 67 18.96 13.32 -2.89
CA ASN A 67 19.24 13.59 -1.50
C ASN A 67 20.45 12.72 -1.05
N CYS A 68 21.42 13.31 -0.36
CA CYS A 68 22.65 12.62 0.03
C CYS A 68 22.42 11.41 0.95
N PHE A 69 21.37 11.44 1.78
CA PHE A 69 21.01 10.31 2.65
C PHE A 69 20.26 9.20 1.92
N SER A 70 19.58 9.50 0.82
CA SER A 70 18.75 8.54 0.12
C SER A 70 19.55 7.37 -0.46
N LEU A 71 20.73 7.65 -1.02
CA LEU A 71 21.60 6.61 -1.57
C LEU A 71 22.13 5.66 -0.50
N VAL A 72 22.64 6.21 0.61
CA VAL A 72 23.17 5.41 1.71
C VAL A 72 22.07 4.58 2.36
N ALA A 73 20.89 5.16 2.59
CA ALA A 73 19.76 4.45 3.18
C ALA A 73 19.25 3.34 2.25
N THR A 74 19.15 3.59 0.94
CA THR A 74 18.76 2.56 -0.04
C THR A 74 19.76 1.40 -0.05
N MET A 75 21.06 1.70 -0.06
CA MET A 75 22.10 0.68 0.00
C MET A 75 22.04 -0.13 1.30
N ALA A 76 21.85 0.53 2.43
CA ALA A 76 21.74 -0.13 3.73
C ALA A 76 20.49 -1.04 3.79
N ALA A 77 19.34 -0.54 3.33
CA ALA A 77 18.09 -1.29 3.30
C ALA A 77 18.24 -2.60 2.50
N TYR A 78 18.74 -2.53 1.28
CA TYR A 78 18.89 -3.71 0.44
C TYR A 78 20.03 -4.65 0.88
N ARG A 79 21.06 -4.15 1.56
CA ARG A 79 22.18 -4.99 2.03
C ARG A 79 21.91 -5.68 3.37
N TYR A 80 21.13 -5.05 4.24
CA TYR A 80 21.02 -5.46 5.64
C TYR A 80 19.56 -5.58 6.12
N GLY A 81 18.58 -5.26 5.29
CA GLY A 81 17.18 -5.19 5.69
C GLY A 81 16.39 -6.48 5.49
N GLU A 82 17.00 -7.57 4.98
CA GLU A 82 16.30 -8.83 4.63
C GLU A 82 15.59 -9.45 5.84
N GLU A 83 16.30 -9.65 6.95
CA GLU A 83 15.72 -10.24 8.16
C GLU A 83 14.56 -9.38 8.73
N TRP A 84 14.72 -8.06 8.70
CA TRP A 84 13.66 -7.14 9.12
C TRP A 84 12.43 -7.24 8.20
N LEU A 85 12.65 -7.33 6.90
CA LEU A 85 11.58 -7.48 5.91
C LEU A 85 10.82 -8.79 6.09
N ASP A 86 11.54 -9.90 6.28
CA ASP A 86 10.92 -11.21 6.51
C ASP A 86 10.01 -11.21 7.75
N GLN A 87 10.46 -10.59 8.84
CA GLN A 87 9.62 -10.45 10.05
C GLN A 87 8.42 -9.51 9.80
N LEU A 88 8.61 -8.43 9.05
CA LEU A 88 7.53 -7.52 8.69
C LEU A 88 6.46 -8.23 7.85
N LEU A 89 6.84 -9.04 6.87
CA LEU A 89 5.89 -9.76 6.03
C LEU A 89 4.99 -10.70 6.84
N VAL A 90 5.56 -11.45 7.78
CA VAL A 90 4.79 -12.29 8.71
C VAL A 90 3.82 -11.44 9.54
N TYR A 91 4.29 -10.32 10.08
CA TYR A 91 3.48 -9.42 10.89
C TYR A 91 2.30 -8.81 10.10
N LEU A 92 2.54 -8.41 8.86
CA LEU A 92 1.51 -7.85 7.98
C LEU A 92 0.47 -8.91 7.60
N GLU A 93 0.91 -10.12 7.27
CA GLU A 93 0.02 -11.23 6.97
C GLU A 93 -0.90 -11.55 8.16
N ASP A 94 -0.35 -11.59 9.37
CA ASP A 94 -1.11 -11.81 10.59
C ASP A 94 -2.09 -10.67 10.88
N ASN A 95 -1.71 -9.41 10.61
CA ASN A 95 -2.62 -8.28 10.71
C ASN A 95 -3.79 -8.39 9.71
N MET A 96 -3.51 -8.78 8.46
CA MET A 96 -4.55 -8.97 7.45
C MET A 96 -5.52 -10.11 7.82
N LYS A 97 -5.00 -11.26 8.28
CA LYS A 97 -5.81 -12.37 8.79
C LYS A 97 -6.72 -11.92 9.94
N PHE A 98 -6.15 -11.18 10.89
CA PHE A 98 -6.89 -10.65 12.03
C PHE A 98 -8.03 -9.72 11.60
N ILE A 99 -7.78 -8.76 10.68
CA ILE A 99 -8.79 -7.83 10.19
C ILE A 99 -9.97 -8.61 9.60
N ARG A 100 -9.70 -9.59 8.71
CA ARG A 100 -10.75 -10.40 8.08
C ARG A 100 -11.54 -11.18 9.10
N GLN A 101 -10.87 -11.89 9.98
CA GLN A 101 -11.52 -12.70 11.01
C GLN A 101 -12.36 -11.82 11.95
N TYR A 102 -11.82 -10.70 12.41
CA TYR A 102 -12.54 -9.80 13.31
C TYR A 102 -13.80 -9.23 12.65
N CYS A 103 -13.73 -8.79 11.39
CA CYS A 103 -14.91 -8.31 10.68
C CYS A 103 -15.94 -9.42 10.51
N GLN A 104 -15.52 -10.60 10.05
CA GLN A 104 -16.43 -11.74 9.88
C GLN A 104 -17.18 -12.10 11.17
N GLU A 105 -16.49 -12.09 12.31
CA GLU A 105 -17.08 -12.49 13.60
C GLU A 105 -17.87 -11.37 14.29
N ASN A 106 -17.52 -10.11 14.07
CA ASN A 106 -18.01 -9.00 14.88
C ASN A 106 -18.67 -7.85 14.10
N ILE A 107 -18.40 -7.73 12.80
CA ILE A 107 -18.90 -6.65 11.95
C ILE A 107 -19.25 -7.23 10.57
N PRO A 108 -20.26 -8.10 10.47
CA PRO A 108 -20.56 -8.84 9.24
C PRO A 108 -20.92 -7.94 8.04
N GLN A 109 -21.26 -6.66 8.26
CA GLN A 109 -21.55 -5.67 7.22
C GLN A 109 -20.27 -5.14 6.53
N LEU A 110 -19.08 -5.43 7.06
CA LEU A 110 -17.81 -5.04 6.46
C LEU A 110 -17.09 -6.26 5.89
N HIS A 111 -16.76 -6.21 4.60
CA HIS A 111 -16.12 -7.31 3.88
C HIS A 111 -14.70 -6.95 3.44
N PRO A 112 -13.67 -7.17 4.28
CA PRO A 112 -12.27 -6.97 3.90
C PRO A 112 -11.87 -7.94 2.80
N ASN A 113 -11.14 -7.45 1.78
CA ASN A 113 -10.55 -8.31 0.76
C ASN A 113 -9.40 -9.17 1.31
N ASP A 114 -8.99 -10.16 0.52
CA ASP A 114 -7.79 -10.95 0.77
C ASP A 114 -6.70 -10.53 -0.25
N PRO A 115 -5.84 -9.57 0.08
CA PRO A 115 -4.88 -9.05 -0.88
C PRO A 115 -3.72 -10.01 -1.08
N GLU A 116 -3.32 -10.23 -2.33
CA GLU A 116 -2.14 -11.02 -2.68
C GLU A 116 -0.81 -10.30 -2.38
N ALA A 117 -0.86 -9.01 -2.10
CA ALA A 117 0.30 -8.17 -1.82
C ALA A 117 -0.10 -6.90 -1.06
N THR A 118 0.89 -6.14 -0.61
CA THR A 118 0.74 -4.85 0.08
C THR A 118 0.28 -4.98 1.55
N TYR A 119 0.14 -3.84 2.19
CA TYR A 119 -0.37 -3.68 3.56
C TYR A 119 -1.68 -2.89 3.60
N LEU A 120 -2.32 -2.72 2.45
CA LEU A 120 -3.57 -1.97 2.33
C LEU A 120 -4.73 -2.95 2.20
N CYS A 121 -5.61 -2.95 3.19
CA CYS A 121 -6.84 -3.72 3.16
C CYS A 121 -7.96 -2.88 2.55
N TRP A 122 -8.62 -3.42 1.54
CA TRP A 122 -9.79 -2.83 0.89
C TRP A 122 -11.05 -3.45 1.48
N ILE A 123 -11.93 -2.64 2.03
CA ILE A 123 -13.09 -3.09 2.79
C ILE A 123 -14.37 -2.63 2.08
N ASP A 124 -15.18 -3.56 1.64
CA ASP A 124 -16.53 -3.28 1.15
C ASP A 124 -17.45 -2.96 2.33
N ALA A 125 -18.01 -1.76 2.35
CA ALA A 125 -18.90 -1.25 3.38
C ALA A 125 -20.31 -0.92 2.85
N ARG A 126 -20.64 -1.33 1.61
CA ARG A 126 -21.90 -1.00 0.93
C ARG A 126 -23.13 -1.54 1.67
N GLU A 127 -23.01 -2.60 2.45
CA GLU A 127 -24.09 -3.13 3.27
C GLU A 127 -24.55 -2.18 4.39
N LEU A 128 -23.75 -1.14 4.73
CA LEU A 128 -24.19 -0.11 5.67
C LEU A 128 -25.25 0.82 5.07
N GLY A 129 -25.45 0.81 3.74
CA GLY A 129 -26.49 1.60 3.05
C GLY A 129 -26.27 3.11 3.06
N MET A 130 -25.04 3.55 3.32
CA MET A 130 -24.64 4.97 3.38
C MET A 130 -24.03 5.40 2.05
N ASP A 131 -24.22 6.67 1.67
CA ASP A 131 -23.40 7.26 0.62
C ASP A 131 -21.98 7.56 1.11
N ASP A 132 -21.07 7.99 0.20
CA ASP A 132 -19.65 8.15 0.51
C ASP A 132 -19.40 9.22 1.59
N ASP A 133 -20.15 10.31 1.60
CA ASP A 133 -20.02 11.38 2.60
C ASP A 133 -20.60 10.96 3.94
N GLU A 134 -21.74 10.28 3.93
CA GLU A 134 -22.37 9.71 5.14
C GLU A 134 -21.44 8.66 5.77
N LEU A 135 -20.87 7.75 4.97
CA LEU A 135 -19.94 6.72 5.41
C LEU A 135 -18.69 7.34 6.07
N GLN A 136 -18.08 8.32 5.41
CA GLN A 136 -16.92 9.03 5.96
C GLN A 136 -17.25 9.74 7.26
N LYS A 137 -18.37 10.47 7.29
CA LYS A 137 -18.82 11.18 8.48
C LYS A 137 -19.11 10.23 9.63
N PHE A 138 -19.77 9.11 9.35
CA PHE A 138 -20.06 8.07 10.35
C PHE A 138 -18.77 7.50 10.93
N MET A 139 -17.80 7.12 10.09
CA MET A 139 -16.53 6.56 10.56
C MET A 139 -15.72 7.55 11.40
N VAL A 140 -15.68 8.83 11.01
CA VAL A 140 -14.90 9.84 11.73
C VAL A 140 -15.63 10.31 13.01
N GLU A 141 -16.92 10.67 12.92
CA GLU A 141 -17.63 11.31 14.03
C GLU A 141 -18.22 10.30 15.03
N LYS A 142 -18.66 9.12 14.58
CA LYS A 142 -19.25 8.10 15.45
C LYS A 142 -18.26 7.05 15.89
N ALA A 143 -17.49 6.50 14.96
CA ALA A 143 -16.49 5.49 15.29
C ALA A 143 -15.15 6.11 15.75
N GLY A 144 -14.84 7.36 15.40
CA GLY A 144 -13.57 8.00 15.71
C GLY A 144 -12.38 7.37 14.94
N VAL A 145 -12.64 6.82 13.75
CA VAL A 145 -11.66 6.16 12.91
C VAL A 145 -11.66 6.78 11.51
N ALA A 146 -10.49 7.25 11.05
CA ALA A 146 -10.31 7.76 9.70
C ALA A 146 -9.75 6.67 8.78
N PHE A 147 -10.56 6.22 7.82
CA PHE A 147 -10.14 5.37 6.72
C PHE A 147 -9.81 6.21 5.48
N GLY A 148 -9.05 5.65 4.54
CA GLY A 148 -9.00 6.21 3.19
C GLY A 148 -10.36 6.02 2.50
N ARG A 149 -10.86 7.05 1.83
CA ARG A 149 -12.14 7.04 1.12
C ARG A 149 -11.98 6.29 -0.19
N GLY A 150 -12.86 5.33 -0.45
CA GLY A 150 -12.74 4.47 -1.63
C GLY A 150 -12.94 5.22 -2.94
N GLU A 151 -13.86 6.16 -3.01
CA GLU A 151 -14.15 6.95 -4.20
C GLU A 151 -12.96 7.80 -4.70
N GLU A 152 -12.00 8.14 -3.83
CA GLU A 152 -10.76 8.83 -4.23
C GLU A 152 -9.89 8.00 -5.18
N PHE A 153 -10.14 6.68 -5.26
CA PHE A 153 -9.39 5.74 -6.10
C PHE A 153 -10.12 5.41 -7.43
N GLY A 154 -11.23 6.07 -7.73
CA GLY A 154 -11.94 5.95 -8.99
C GLY A 154 -13.38 5.43 -8.87
N LYS A 155 -14.05 5.30 -10.01
CA LYS A 155 -15.51 5.02 -10.11
C LYS A 155 -15.97 3.74 -9.39
N GLY A 156 -15.11 2.75 -9.23
CA GLY A 156 -15.45 1.51 -8.53
C GLY A 156 -15.25 1.56 -7.03
N GLY A 157 -14.81 2.69 -6.47
CA GLY A 157 -14.46 2.82 -5.07
C GLY A 157 -15.56 3.34 -4.16
N SER A 158 -16.71 3.74 -4.70
CA SER A 158 -17.85 4.20 -3.89
C SER A 158 -18.35 3.10 -2.96
N GLY A 159 -18.57 3.45 -1.67
CA GLY A 159 -18.97 2.53 -0.63
C GLY A 159 -17.85 1.63 -0.08
N PHE A 160 -16.58 1.90 -0.46
CA PHE A 160 -15.42 1.18 0.05
C PHE A 160 -14.57 2.04 0.98
N LEU A 161 -13.82 1.36 1.86
CA LEU A 161 -12.89 1.95 2.80
C LEU A 161 -11.51 1.32 2.62
N ARG A 162 -10.45 2.13 2.73
CA ARG A 162 -9.07 1.62 2.69
C ARG A 162 -8.43 1.71 4.08
N LEU A 163 -8.10 0.57 4.66
CA LEU A 163 -7.39 0.45 5.93
C LEU A 163 -5.91 0.18 5.69
N ASN A 164 -5.04 0.90 6.40
CA ASN A 164 -3.60 0.63 6.43
C ASN A 164 -3.29 -0.34 7.58
N ALA A 165 -2.89 -1.57 7.25
CA ALA A 165 -2.54 -2.61 8.22
C ALA A 165 -1.08 -2.55 8.70
N ALA A 166 -0.25 -1.64 8.15
CA ALA A 166 1.14 -1.46 8.56
C ALA A 166 1.25 -0.57 9.82
N CYS A 167 0.58 -0.99 10.88
CA CYS A 167 0.63 -0.36 12.20
C CYS A 167 0.58 -1.44 13.30
N PRO A 168 0.83 -1.07 14.57
CA PRO A 168 0.72 -2.04 15.66
C PRO A 168 -0.66 -2.69 15.73
N ARG A 169 -0.71 -4.00 15.98
CA ARG A 169 -1.94 -4.79 16.13
C ARG A 169 -2.94 -4.13 17.08
N SER A 170 -2.49 -3.59 18.19
CA SER A 170 -3.32 -2.92 19.19
C SER A 170 -4.06 -1.70 18.65
N VAL A 171 -3.49 -1.01 17.65
CA VAL A 171 -4.17 0.12 16.97
C VAL A 171 -5.30 -0.39 16.08
N ILE A 172 -5.07 -1.48 15.35
CA ILE A 172 -6.10 -2.13 14.51
C ILE A 172 -7.24 -2.64 15.39
N GLU A 173 -6.93 -3.34 16.47
CA GLU A 173 -7.91 -3.86 17.43
C GLU A 173 -8.78 -2.75 18.02
N LYS A 174 -8.14 -1.64 18.42
CA LYS A 174 -8.86 -0.47 18.93
C LYS A 174 -9.78 0.11 17.86
N ALA A 175 -9.28 0.32 16.64
CA ALA A 175 -10.06 0.88 15.55
C ALA A 175 -11.28 0.02 15.20
N LEU A 176 -11.07 -1.29 15.02
CA LEU A 176 -12.16 -2.21 14.68
C LEU A 176 -13.19 -2.33 15.81
N ARG A 177 -12.79 -2.26 17.07
CA ARG A 177 -13.72 -2.22 18.22
C ARG A 177 -14.57 -0.97 18.19
N GLN A 178 -13.97 0.22 17.96
CA GLN A 178 -14.69 1.47 17.84
C GLN A 178 -15.70 1.44 16.69
N VAL A 179 -15.33 0.87 15.54
CA VAL A 179 -16.23 0.70 14.39
C VAL A 179 -17.39 -0.24 14.75
N LYS A 180 -17.10 -1.38 15.37
CA LYS A 180 -18.15 -2.31 15.87
C LYS A 180 -19.15 -1.61 16.77
N ASP A 181 -18.64 -0.88 17.78
CA ASP A 181 -19.47 -0.21 18.77
C ASP A 181 -20.35 0.88 18.11
N ALA A 182 -19.80 1.62 17.13
CA ALA A 182 -20.55 2.59 16.37
C ALA A 182 -21.66 1.96 15.50
N ILE A 183 -21.34 0.89 14.76
CA ILE A 183 -22.31 0.18 13.91
C ILE A 183 -23.44 -0.41 14.75
N ALA A 184 -23.17 -0.86 15.97
CA ALA A 184 -24.21 -1.35 16.88
C ALA A 184 -25.24 -0.28 17.30
N THR A 185 -25.02 1.00 16.95
CA THR A 185 -25.95 2.11 17.22
C THR A 185 -26.85 2.47 16.03
N LEU A 186 -26.63 1.82 14.86
CA LEU A 186 -27.49 1.99 13.67
C LEU A 186 -28.77 1.19 13.80
#